data_4939047bb32c624cc6ea52baab4a33cd
#
_entry.id   4939047bb32c624cc6ea52baab4a33cd
#
_cell.length_a   1.000
_cell.length_b   1.000
_cell.length_c   1.000
_cell.angle_alpha   90.00
_cell.angle_beta   90.00
_cell.angle_gamma   90.00
#
_symmetry.space_group_name_H-M   'P 1'
#
loop_
_entity.id
_entity.type
_entity.pdbx_description
1 polymer ?
#
loop_
_entity_poly.entity_id
_entity_poly.type
_entity_poly.pdbx_seq_one_letter_code
_entity_poly.pdbx_strand_id
1 'polypeptide(L)'
;MNLIIHDLNKIEVEKFIGENDDILVISNNNSIRNCMGCFGCWIKTPGKCVINDGYQNMGALFGEAENVIVISRCFYGGYSPFVKNVMDRSIPYLLPFFKIKQNETHHKQRYHNRFNLIVCFYGSDISNEEKEIATKLVEANAINFDANRLKINFCENEEEALRKGMSYETHNC
;
A
#
# COMPACT_ATOMS: atom_id res chain seq x y z
N MET A 1 -7.60 -6.99 10.53
CA MET A 1 -6.14 -7.13 10.26
C MET A 1 -5.57 -5.81 9.76
N ASN A 2 -4.38 -5.45 10.21
CA ASN A 2 -3.61 -4.29 9.75
C ASN A 2 -2.48 -4.77 8.85
N LEU A 3 -2.43 -4.26 7.62
CA LEU A 3 -1.42 -4.61 6.63
C LEU A 3 -0.38 -3.49 6.55
N ILE A 4 0.86 -3.76 6.94
CA ILE A 4 1.98 -2.81 6.87
C ILE A 4 2.85 -3.16 5.66
N ILE A 5 3.10 -2.20 4.78
CA ILE A 5 4.00 -2.32 3.63
C ILE A 5 5.10 -1.28 3.82
N HIS A 6 6.36 -1.71 3.89
CA HIS A 6 7.45 -0.78 4.18
C HIS A 6 8.77 -1.14 3.49
N ASP A 7 9.61 -0.14 3.28
CA ASP A 7 10.97 -0.27 2.77
C ASP A 7 12.06 -0.05 3.84
N LEU A 8 11.65 0.00 5.11
CA LEU A 8 12.54 0.15 6.27
C LEU A 8 13.34 -1.13 6.57
N ASN A 9 14.27 -1.04 7.53
CA ASN A 9 14.94 -2.21 8.06
C ASN A 9 13.92 -3.15 8.73
N LYS A 10 13.85 -4.39 8.24
CA LYS A 10 12.86 -5.38 8.71
C LYS A 10 12.98 -5.66 10.21
N ILE A 11 14.19 -5.83 10.72
CA ILE A 11 14.44 -6.18 12.13
C ILE A 11 13.99 -5.05 13.07
N GLU A 12 14.18 -3.80 12.68
CA GLU A 12 13.75 -2.64 13.47
C GLU A 12 12.24 -2.52 13.53
N VAL A 13 11.56 -2.76 12.41
CA VAL A 13 10.09 -2.77 12.35
C VAL A 13 9.52 -3.91 13.19
N GLU A 14 10.06 -5.13 13.08
CA GLU A 14 9.63 -6.28 13.88
C GLU A 14 9.83 -6.03 15.39
N LYS A 15 10.94 -5.42 15.78
CA LYS A 15 11.17 -5.03 17.19
C LYS A 15 10.19 -3.96 17.69
N PHE A 16 9.83 -3.02 16.82
CA PHE A 16 8.91 -1.94 17.17
C PHE A 16 7.47 -2.45 17.34
N ILE A 17 7.03 -3.36 16.47
CA ILE A 17 5.68 -3.91 16.49
C ILE A 17 5.51 -4.94 17.61
N GLY A 18 6.57 -5.70 17.92
CA GLY A 18 6.50 -6.84 18.82
C GLY A 18 5.64 -7.99 18.28
N GLU A 19 5.19 -8.88 19.17
CA GLU A 19 4.25 -9.94 18.82
C GLU A 19 2.82 -9.39 18.80
N ASN A 20 2.25 -9.25 17.60
CA ASN A 20 0.87 -8.79 17.41
C ASN A 20 0.23 -9.53 16.23
N ASP A 21 -0.65 -10.46 16.53
CA ASP A 21 -1.32 -11.34 15.56
C ASP A 21 -2.27 -10.57 14.59
N ASP A 22 -2.65 -9.33 14.92
CA ASP A 22 -3.51 -8.51 14.05
C ASP A 22 -2.74 -7.69 13.02
N ILE A 23 -1.41 -7.79 13.03
CA ILE A 23 -0.53 -7.06 12.12
C ILE A 23 0.19 -8.02 11.16
N LEU A 24 0.01 -7.81 9.86
CA LEU A 24 0.79 -8.48 8.83
C LEU A 24 1.78 -7.49 8.19
N VAL A 25 3.05 -7.85 8.18
CA VAL A 25 4.13 -7.01 7.66
C VAL A 25 4.63 -7.53 6.32
N ILE A 26 4.67 -6.65 5.32
CA ILE A 26 5.26 -6.87 4.00
C ILE A 26 6.54 -6.05 3.89
N SER A 27 7.66 -6.72 4.00
CA SER A 27 9.01 -6.14 3.88
C SER A 27 9.75 -6.67 2.66
N ASN A 28 10.79 -5.96 2.24
CA ASN A 28 11.62 -6.38 1.11
C ASN A 28 12.53 -7.56 1.52
N ASN A 29 12.36 -8.69 0.85
CA ASN A 29 13.21 -9.87 0.95
C ASN A 29 14.06 -10.10 -0.31
N ASN A 30 14.15 -9.10 -1.20
CA ASN A 30 14.87 -9.13 -2.47
C ASN A 30 14.36 -10.16 -3.49
N SER A 31 13.19 -10.77 -3.28
CA SER A 31 12.62 -11.74 -4.22
C SER A 31 11.50 -11.17 -5.10
N ILE A 32 10.95 -10.00 -4.77
CA ILE A 32 9.84 -9.41 -5.51
C ILE A 32 10.23 -9.11 -6.96
N ARG A 33 9.41 -9.58 -7.89
CA ARG A 33 9.54 -9.28 -9.32
C ARG A 33 8.55 -8.21 -9.73
N ASN A 34 8.95 -7.39 -10.70
CA ASN A 34 8.10 -6.33 -11.22
C ASN A 34 6.82 -6.88 -11.85
N CYS A 35 5.73 -6.14 -11.69
CA CYS A 35 4.50 -6.42 -12.42
C CYS A 35 4.75 -6.25 -13.92
N MET A 36 4.47 -7.29 -14.71
CA MET A 36 4.66 -7.29 -16.16
C MET A 36 3.43 -6.80 -16.94
N GLY A 37 2.35 -6.41 -16.24
CA GLY A 37 1.09 -6.02 -16.89
C GLY A 37 0.44 -7.13 -17.71
N CYS A 38 0.69 -8.40 -17.42
CA CYS A 38 0.22 -9.54 -18.22
C CYS A 38 -1.26 -9.88 -18.02
N PHE A 39 -1.94 -9.23 -17.06
CA PHE A 39 -3.34 -9.48 -16.67
C PHE A 39 -3.67 -10.94 -16.30
N GLY A 40 -2.65 -11.79 -16.10
CA GLY A 40 -2.83 -13.18 -15.67
C GLY A 40 -3.60 -13.30 -14.36
N CYS A 41 -3.44 -12.35 -13.46
CA CYS A 41 -4.16 -12.25 -12.19
C CYS A 41 -5.67 -11.96 -12.33
N TRP A 42 -6.15 -11.62 -13.51
CA TRP A 42 -7.56 -11.52 -13.84
C TRP A 42 -8.09 -12.70 -14.67
N ILE A 43 -7.24 -13.30 -15.50
CA ILE A 43 -7.65 -14.27 -16.51
C ILE A 43 -7.26 -15.70 -16.11
N LYS A 44 -5.99 -15.92 -15.73
CA LYS A 44 -5.44 -17.28 -15.44
C LYS A 44 -5.63 -17.69 -13.99
N THR A 45 -5.35 -16.75 -13.07
CA THR A 45 -5.41 -16.98 -11.61
C THR A 45 -6.18 -15.85 -10.94
N PRO A 46 -7.52 -15.75 -11.12
CA PRO A 46 -8.31 -14.63 -10.63
C PRO A 46 -8.10 -14.38 -9.13
N GLY A 47 -7.66 -13.15 -8.79
CA GLY A 47 -7.38 -12.73 -7.42
C GLY A 47 -5.94 -12.98 -6.97
N LYS A 48 -5.11 -13.67 -7.76
CA LYS A 48 -3.72 -14.00 -7.41
C LYS A 48 -2.78 -13.69 -8.56
N CYS A 49 -1.61 -13.11 -8.29
CA CYS A 49 -0.61 -12.89 -9.32
C CYS A 49 -0.01 -14.22 -9.81
N VAL A 50 0.24 -14.32 -11.11
CA VAL A 50 0.86 -15.52 -11.73
C VAL A 50 2.35 -15.68 -11.37
N ILE A 51 3.01 -14.61 -10.93
CA ILE A 51 4.41 -14.63 -10.51
C ILE A 51 4.49 -15.19 -9.09
N ASN A 52 5.14 -16.34 -8.94
CA ASN A 52 5.30 -17.03 -7.65
C ASN A 52 6.64 -16.63 -7.01
N ASP A 53 6.65 -15.58 -6.24
CA ASP A 53 7.84 -14.98 -5.61
C ASP A 53 7.63 -14.58 -4.13
N GLY A 54 6.56 -15.08 -3.51
CA GLY A 54 6.17 -14.71 -2.14
C GLY A 54 5.16 -13.55 -2.07
N TYR A 55 5.03 -12.73 -3.13
CA TYR A 55 4.13 -11.56 -3.18
C TYR A 55 2.89 -11.79 -4.07
N GLN A 56 2.59 -13.02 -4.43
CA GLN A 56 1.48 -13.32 -5.34
C GLN A 56 0.09 -13.08 -4.75
N ASN A 57 -0.05 -13.02 -3.43
CA ASN A 57 -1.33 -12.91 -2.71
C ASN A 57 -1.69 -11.47 -2.31
N MET A 58 -0.97 -10.45 -2.79
CA MET A 58 -1.21 -9.06 -2.38
C MET A 58 -2.68 -8.63 -2.55
N GLY A 59 -3.36 -9.06 -3.61
CA GLY A 59 -4.78 -8.75 -3.80
C GLY A 59 -5.67 -9.28 -2.67
N ALA A 60 -5.44 -10.50 -2.21
CA ALA A 60 -6.19 -11.09 -1.09
C ALA A 60 -5.89 -10.38 0.23
N LEU A 61 -4.62 -10.08 0.50
CA LEU A 61 -4.20 -9.37 1.71
C LEU A 61 -4.83 -7.97 1.82
N PHE A 62 -4.94 -7.24 0.70
CA PHE A 62 -5.70 -5.99 0.65
C PHE A 62 -7.19 -6.23 0.91
N GLY A 63 -7.74 -7.38 0.46
CA GLY A 63 -9.13 -7.79 0.67
C GLY A 63 -9.46 -8.13 2.13
N GLU A 64 -8.48 -8.49 2.94
CA GLU A 64 -8.63 -8.84 4.36
C GLU A 64 -8.29 -7.66 5.29
N ALA A 65 -7.65 -6.61 4.75
CA ALA A 65 -7.19 -5.48 5.53
C ALA A 65 -8.34 -4.55 5.95
N GLU A 66 -8.29 -4.08 7.19
CA GLU A 66 -9.04 -2.92 7.68
C GLU A 66 -8.23 -1.63 7.50
N ASN A 67 -6.93 -1.73 7.70
CA ASN A 67 -6.00 -0.65 7.46
C ASN A 67 -4.84 -1.15 6.59
N VAL A 68 -4.51 -0.38 5.55
CA VAL A 68 -3.30 -0.55 4.75
C VAL A 68 -2.38 0.63 5.07
N ILE A 69 -1.26 0.32 5.73
CA ILE A 69 -0.28 1.29 6.19
C ILE A 69 0.95 1.16 5.30
N VAL A 70 1.27 2.22 4.59
CA VAL A 70 2.41 2.27 3.68
C VAL A 70 3.45 3.21 4.25
N ILE A 71 4.67 2.69 4.49
CA ILE A 71 5.81 3.48 4.94
C ILE A 71 6.88 3.41 3.86
N SER A 72 7.18 4.53 3.24
CA SER A 72 8.03 4.57 2.06
C SER A 72 8.94 5.80 2.07
N ARG A 73 10.19 5.61 1.70
CA ARG A 73 11.01 6.74 1.29
C ARG A 73 10.33 7.45 0.12
N CYS A 74 10.31 8.79 0.16
CA CYS A 74 9.83 9.59 -0.95
C CYS A 74 10.89 9.64 -2.05
N PHE A 75 10.52 9.16 -3.25
CA PHE A 75 11.38 9.23 -4.43
C PHE A 75 10.70 10.07 -5.50
N TYR A 76 11.17 11.30 -5.69
CA TYR A 76 10.63 12.24 -6.69
C TYR A 76 9.11 12.40 -6.61
N GLY A 77 8.56 12.44 -5.39
CA GLY A 77 7.12 12.48 -5.17
C GLY A 77 6.40 11.14 -5.36
N GLY A 78 7.12 10.02 -5.33
CA GLY A 78 6.55 8.67 -5.45
C GLY A 78 7.01 7.72 -4.36
N TYR A 79 6.49 6.50 -4.42
CA TYR A 79 6.92 5.39 -3.56
C TYR A 79 8.33 4.91 -3.93
N SER A 80 9.02 4.33 -2.97
CA SER A 80 10.25 3.58 -3.24
C SER A 80 10.02 2.42 -4.22
N PRO A 81 11.04 1.95 -4.94
CA PRO A 81 10.88 0.89 -5.92
C PRO A 81 10.23 -0.39 -5.36
N PHE A 82 10.54 -0.75 -4.12
CA PHE A 82 9.94 -1.91 -3.47
C PHE A 82 8.45 -1.68 -3.20
N VAL A 83 8.10 -0.59 -2.51
CA VAL A 83 6.72 -0.26 -2.18
C VAL A 83 5.87 -0.11 -3.44
N LYS A 84 6.40 0.62 -4.46
CA LYS A 84 5.74 0.75 -5.76
C LYS A 84 5.41 -0.61 -6.38
N ASN A 85 6.36 -1.55 -6.31
CA ASN A 85 6.20 -2.89 -6.83
C ASN A 85 5.11 -3.69 -6.10
N VAL A 86 5.05 -3.58 -4.77
CA VAL A 86 3.97 -4.20 -3.96
C VAL A 86 2.61 -3.61 -4.36
N MET A 87 2.51 -2.28 -4.52
CA MET A 87 1.29 -1.61 -4.96
C MET A 87 0.85 -2.06 -6.35
N ASP A 88 1.76 -2.20 -7.32
CA ASP A 88 1.46 -2.75 -8.65
C ASP A 88 1.01 -4.22 -8.60
N ARG A 89 1.56 -4.98 -7.67
CA ARG A 89 1.22 -6.39 -7.48
C ARG A 89 -0.11 -6.59 -6.71
N SER A 90 -0.68 -5.51 -6.15
CA SER A 90 -2.01 -5.53 -5.52
C SER A 90 -3.17 -5.44 -6.51
N ILE A 91 -2.92 -5.27 -7.83
CA ILE A 91 -3.96 -5.16 -8.85
C ILE A 91 -5.03 -6.27 -8.81
N PRO A 92 -4.73 -7.53 -8.38
CA PRO A 92 -5.75 -8.57 -8.19
C PRO A 92 -6.83 -8.24 -7.16
N TYR A 93 -6.63 -7.23 -6.31
CA TYR A 93 -7.67 -6.67 -5.44
C TYR A 93 -8.86 -6.13 -6.23
N LEU A 94 -8.62 -5.71 -7.46
CA LEU A 94 -9.62 -5.18 -8.37
C LEU A 94 -10.08 -6.24 -9.38
N LEU A 95 -11.27 -6.02 -9.96
CA LEU A 95 -11.81 -6.79 -11.07
C LEU A 95 -11.46 -6.13 -12.41
N PRO A 96 -11.45 -6.87 -13.53
CA PRO A 96 -11.29 -6.30 -14.86
C PRO A 96 -12.52 -5.51 -15.35
N PHE A 97 -13.58 -5.45 -14.55
CA PHE A 97 -14.82 -4.75 -14.88
C PHE A 97 -14.78 -3.30 -14.39
N PHE A 98 -15.47 -2.41 -15.10
CA PHE A 98 -15.45 -0.98 -14.82
C PHE A 98 -16.71 -0.49 -14.10
N LYS A 99 -16.55 0.63 -13.39
CA LYS A 99 -17.62 1.46 -12.83
C LYS A 99 -17.29 2.94 -13.05
N ILE A 100 -18.30 3.78 -13.07
CA ILE A 100 -18.11 5.23 -13.05
C ILE A 100 -18.15 5.71 -11.59
N LYS A 101 -17.15 6.48 -11.20
CA LYS A 101 -17.04 7.13 -9.89
C LYS A 101 -16.43 8.53 -10.07
N GLN A 102 -17.11 9.56 -9.59
CA GLN A 102 -16.67 10.97 -9.73
C GLN A 102 -16.41 11.39 -11.20
N ASN A 103 -17.26 10.92 -12.13
CA ASN A 103 -17.13 11.11 -13.58
C ASN A 103 -15.88 10.46 -14.22
N GLU A 104 -15.17 9.59 -13.51
CA GLU A 104 -14.03 8.85 -14.00
C GLU A 104 -14.32 7.34 -14.07
N THR A 105 -13.61 6.64 -14.97
CA THR A 105 -13.73 5.19 -15.12
C THR A 105 -12.74 4.50 -14.21
N HIS A 106 -13.25 3.69 -13.28
CA HIS A 106 -12.46 2.92 -12.33
C HIS A 106 -12.81 1.44 -12.39
N HIS A 107 -11.90 0.58 -11.92
CA HIS A 107 -12.16 -0.84 -11.76
C HIS A 107 -13.12 -1.10 -10.59
N LYS A 108 -13.97 -2.14 -10.73
CA LYS A 108 -14.76 -2.65 -9.61
C LYS A 108 -13.90 -3.39 -8.63
N GLN A 109 -14.24 -3.33 -7.33
CA GLN A 109 -13.56 -4.11 -6.30
C GLN A 109 -13.94 -5.60 -6.44
N ARG A 110 -12.98 -6.47 -6.13
CA ARG A 110 -13.20 -7.92 -6.03
C ARG A 110 -13.75 -8.30 -4.66
N TYR A 111 -13.31 -7.57 -3.61
CA TYR A 111 -13.67 -7.82 -2.22
C TYR A 111 -14.66 -6.77 -1.73
N HIS A 112 -15.41 -7.08 -0.67
CA HIS A 112 -16.44 -6.19 -0.12
C HIS A 112 -15.89 -5.24 0.96
N ASN A 113 -14.64 -5.42 1.38
CA ASN A 113 -14.01 -4.53 2.35
C ASN A 113 -13.71 -3.16 1.76
N ARG A 114 -13.61 -2.18 2.65
CA ARG A 114 -13.09 -0.84 2.34
C ARG A 114 -12.11 -0.48 3.46
N PHE A 115 -10.85 -0.58 3.16
CA PHE A 115 -9.79 -0.29 4.12
C PHE A 115 -9.50 1.20 4.23
N ASN A 116 -8.90 1.62 5.35
CA ASN A 116 -8.30 2.93 5.48
C ASN A 116 -6.87 2.88 4.90
N LEU A 117 -6.52 3.85 4.07
CA LEU A 117 -5.18 3.98 3.50
C LEU A 117 -4.39 5.04 4.27
N ILE A 118 -3.32 4.62 4.93
CA ILE A 118 -2.40 5.50 5.66
C ILE A 118 -1.05 5.43 4.96
N VAL A 119 -0.54 6.58 4.49
CA VAL A 119 0.76 6.65 3.83
C VAL A 119 1.66 7.59 4.59
N CYS A 120 2.84 7.09 4.97
CA CYS A 120 3.89 7.85 5.61
C CYS A 120 5.12 7.88 4.69
N PHE A 121 5.32 8.99 4.00
CA PHE A 121 6.54 9.25 3.25
C PHE A 121 7.63 9.78 4.19
N TYR A 122 8.85 9.31 4.05
CA TYR A 122 9.98 9.82 4.80
C TYR A 122 11.14 10.28 3.90
N GLY A 123 11.90 11.25 4.41
CA GLY A 123 13.06 11.85 3.76
C GLY A 123 13.28 13.26 4.32
N SER A 124 14.52 13.60 4.64
CA SER A 124 14.88 14.92 5.20
C SER A 124 14.87 16.04 4.16
N ASP A 125 14.77 15.69 2.88
CA ASP A 125 14.95 16.57 1.72
C ASP A 125 13.74 16.62 0.79
N ILE A 126 12.56 16.17 1.25
CA ILE A 126 11.33 16.18 0.43
C ILE A 126 10.89 17.61 0.15
N SER A 127 10.97 18.04 -1.10
CA SER A 127 10.54 19.36 -1.53
C SER A 127 9.02 19.53 -1.49
N ASN A 128 8.53 20.76 -1.56
CA ASN A 128 7.09 21.03 -1.61
C ASN A 128 6.45 20.47 -2.89
N GLU A 129 7.16 20.54 -4.02
CA GLU A 129 6.73 19.98 -5.30
C GLU A 129 6.59 18.46 -5.22
N GLU A 130 7.54 17.77 -4.58
CA GLU A 130 7.44 16.33 -4.36
C GLU A 130 6.28 15.97 -3.43
N LYS A 131 6.01 16.75 -2.39
CA LYS A 131 4.85 16.55 -1.52
C LYS A 131 3.53 16.69 -2.29
N GLU A 132 3.42 17.66 -3.18
CA GLU A 132 2.24 17.82 -4.04
C GLU A 132 2.05 16.64 -5.00
N ILE A 133 3.13 16.17 -5.63
CA ILE A 133 3.10 15.01 -6.54
C ILE A 133 2.69 13.75 -5.76
N ALA A 134 3.33 13.50 -4.61
CA ALA A 134 3.03 12.37 -3.75
C ALA A 134 1.56 12.38 -3.25
N THR A 135 1.06 13.55 -2.87
CA THR A 135 -0.33 13.71 -2.44
C THR A 135 -1.30 13.31 -3.57
N LYS A 136 -1.11 13.84 -4.77
CA LYS A 136 -1.94 13.49 -5.94
C LYS A 136 -1.88 12.01 -6.29
N LEU A 137 -0.68 11.41 -6.21
CA LEU A 137 -0.50 9.97 -6.43
C LEU A 137 -1.30 9.14 -5.43
N VAL A 138 -1.22 9.47 -4.15
CA VAL A 138 -1.89 8.71 -3.09
C VAL A 138 -3.41 8.92 -3.14
N GLU A 139 -3.89 10.12 -3.43
CA GLU A 139 -5.31 10.40 -3.66
C GLU A 139 -5.88 9.56 -4.81
N ALA A 140 -5.17 9.49 -5.95
CA ALA A 140 -5.55 8.64 -7.07
C ALA A 140 -5.57 7.14 -6.68
N ASN A 141 -4.59 6.68 -5.89
CA ASN A 141 -4.59 5.31 -5.37
C ASN A 141 -5.79 5.05 -4.45
N ALA A 142 -6.11 5.98 -3.54
CA ALA A 142 -7.26 5.86 -2.63
C ALA A 142 -8.59 5.76 -3.40
N ILE A 143 -8.76 6.54 -4.48
CA ILE A 143 -9.93 6.48 -5.34
C ILE A 143 -10.00 5.11 -6.05
N ASN A 144 -8.89 4.64 -6.63
CA ASN A 144 -8.80 3.36 -7.33
C ASN A 144 -9.10 2.17 -6.41
N PHE A 145 -8.57 2.17 -5.19
CA PHE A 145 -8.82 1.12 -4.21
C PHE A 145 -10.19 1.25 -3.52
N ASP A 146 -10.93 2.32 -3.76
CA ASP A 146 -12.17 2.64 -3.04
C ASP A 146 -11.96 2.71 -1.51
N ALA A 147 -10.83 3.30 -1.10
CA ALA A 147 -10.46 3.43 0.30
C ALA A 147 -11.54 4.19 1.09
N ASN A 148 -11.77 3.77 2.34
CA ASN A 148 -12.76 4.38 3.24
C ASN A 148 -12.28 5.76 3.74
N ARG A 149 -11.02 5.81 4.20
CA ARG A 149 -10.35 7.03 4.66
C ARG A 149 -8.95 7.08 4.07
N LEU A 150 -8.44 8.29 3.93
CA LEU A 150 -7.07 8.55 3.49
C LEU A 150 -6.36 9.43 4.51
N LYS A 151 -5.14 9.04 4.91
CA LYS A 151 -4.23 9.87 5.70
C LYS A 151 -2.84 9.85 5.05
N ILE A 152 -2.27 11.03 4.83
CA ILE A 152 -0.93 11.18 4.25
C ILE A 152 -0.07 11.95 5.26
N ASN A 153 1.12 11.43 5.54
CA ASN A 153 2.11 12.06 6.41
C ASN A 153 3.43 12.20 5.66
N PHE A 154 4.10 13.33 5.86
CA PHE A 154 5.48 13.53 5.45
C PHE A 154 6.32 13.64 6.72
N CYS A 155 7.39 12.84 6.79
CA CYS A 155 8.23 12.62 7.95
C CYS A 155 9.69 12.92 7.59
N GLU A 156 10.46 13.40 8.54
CA GLU A 156 11.88 13.68 8.30
C GLU A 156 12.73 12.41 8.23
N ASN A 157 12.32 11.36 8.96
CA ASN A 157 13.08 10.12 9.06
C ASN A 157 12.18 8.88 9.23
N GLU A 158 12.83 7.72 9.21
CA GLU A 158 12.22 6.40 9.29
C GLU A 158 11.47 6.17 10.61
N GLU A 159 12.05 6.58 11.74
CA GLU A 159 11.47 6.41 13.07
C GLU A 159 10.16 7.19 13.20
N GLU A 160 10.15 8.44 12.75
CA GLU A 160 8.94 9.27 12.73
C GLU A 160 7.85 8.65 11.85
N ALA A 161 8.23 8.14 10.66
CA ALA A 161 7.29 7.52 9.74
C ALA A 161 6.68 6.25 10.33
N LEU A 162 7.48 5.42 10.98
CA LEU A 162 7.01 4.21 11.66
C LEU A 162 6.04 4.56 12.80
N ARG A 163 6.41 5.51 13.66
CA ARG A 163 5.56 5.97 14.77
C ARG A 163 4.24 6.54 14.27
N LYS A 164 4.24 7.40 13.25
CA LYS A 164 3.01 7.98 12.67
C LYS A 164 2.15 6.94 11.95
N GLY A 165 2.77 5.98 11.28
CA GLY A 165 2.07 4.87 10.67
C GLY A 165 1.34 4.02 11.68
N MET A 166 1.95 3.77 12.85
CA MET A 166 1.35 2.94 13.91
C MET A 166 0.36 3.69 14.81
N SER A 167 0.34 5.02 14.78
CA SER A 167 -0.58 5.84 15.59
C SER A 167 -2.02 5.91 15.05
N TYR A 168 -2.38 5.10 14.05
CA TYR A 168 -3.73 5.10 13.46
C TYR A 168 -4.81 4.56 14.41
N GLU A 169 -4.44 3.74 15.40
CA GLU A 169 -5.37 3.12 16.36
C GLU A 169 -5.95 4.11 17.40
N THR A 170 -5.32 5.26 17.60
CA THR A 170 -5.65 6.15 18.72
C THR A 170 -6.83 7.10 18.47
N HIS A 171 -7.52 7.02 17.32
CA HIS A 171 -8.56 7.98 16.94
C HIS A 171 -9.92 7.35 16.63
N ASN A 172 -10.19 6.14 17.14
CA ASN A 172 -11.50 5.50 17.10
C ASN A 172 -12.17 5.51 18.50
N CYS A 173 -12.32 6.70 19.08
CA CYS A 173 -13.24 6.95 20.19
C CYS A 173 -14.23 8.05 19.80
#